data_dbb233e99c52dcb1de4b11ceaa5830fc
#
_entry.id   dbb233e99c52dcb1de4b11ceaa5830fc
#
_cell.length_a   1.000
_cell.length_b   1.000
_cell.length_c   1.000
_cell.angle_alpha   90.00
_cell.angle_beta   90.00
_cell.angle_gamma   90.00
#
_symmetry.space_group_name_H-M   'P 1'
#
loop_
_entity.id
_entity.type
_entity.pdbx_description
1 polymer ?
#
loop_
_entity_poly.entity_id
_entity_poly.type
_entity_poly.pdbx_seq_one_letter_code
_entity_poly.pdbx_strand_id
1 'polypeptide(L)'
;AGVENIGGTVIPMSSGNTQKQIQLMHDFGAKGLACTPSYALYLAETIHSSGIPLEEFKLRVGAFGAEPWTENMRKELESKLNIKAYDIYGLTEICGPGVGGECECQNGTHLWEDHFFPEIVDPVTLEPVEPGQHGELVFTTLTKEGMPMIRYRTRDLTHLIYDKCECGRTAVRMGRILGRSDDMLIIRGVNVFPSQVESVILEMPEFEPHYLIVVDRVNNTDTFQIQV
;
A
#
# COMPACT_ATOMS: atom_id res chain seq x y z
N ALA A 1 1.90 -12.04 16.50
CA ALA A 1 1.00 -13.21 16.50
C ALA A 1 1.05 -13.98 15.17
N GLY A 2 0.69 -13.39 13.98
CA GLY A 2 0.61 -14.14 12.72
C GLY A 2 1.90 -14.86 12.31
N VAL A 3 3.03 -14.17 12.35
CA VAL A 3 4.34 -14.76 12.03
C VAL A 3 4.72 -15.86 13.05
N GLU A 4 4.44 -15.64 14.31
CA GLU A 4 4.70 -16.61 15.38
C GLU A 4 3.82 -17.86 15.24
N ASN A 5 2.56 -17.70 14.83
CA ASN A 5 1.64 -18.80 14.58
C ASN A 5 2.11 -19.77 13.48
N ILE A 6 2.89 -19.27 12.53
CA ILE A 6 3.52 -20.09 11.48
C ILE A 6 4.94 -20.53 11.85
N GLY A 7 5.36 -20.38 13.11
CA GLY A 7 6.69 -20.78 13.61
C GLY A 7 7.81 -19.80 13.28
N GLY A 8 7.50 -18.59 12.87
CA GLY A 8 8.49 -17.54 12.61
C GLY A 8 8.84 -16.73 13.87
N THR A 9 10.00 -16.10 13.86
CA THR A 9 10.43 -15.14 14.89
C THR A 9 10.22 -13.72 14.39
N VAL A 10 9.59 -12.89 15.22
CA VAL A 10 9.42 -11.45 14.95
C VAL A 10 10.53 -10.66 15.62
N ILE A 11 11.19 -9.80 14.85
CA ILE A 11 12.12 -8.80 15.39
C ILE A 11 11.39 -7.45 15.34
N PRO A 12 10.83 -6.97 16.46
CA PRO A 12 10.02 -5.76 16.49
C PRO A 12 10.92 -4.53 16.51
N MET A 13 11.36 -4.11 15.33
CA MET A 13 12.07 -2.84 15.15
C MET A 13 11.05 -1.79 14.74
N SER A 14 10.81 -0.86 15.61
CA SER A 14 10.01 0.33 15.31
C SER A 14 10.80 1.30 14.42
N SER A 15 10.21 2.42 14.05
CA SER A 15 10.86 3.47 13.26
C SER A 15 12.16 3.98 13.89
N GLY A 16 13.06 4.49 13.06
CA GLY A 16 14.36 5.06 13.45
C GLY A 16 15.51 4.07 13.38
N ASN A 17 16.71 4.56 13.55
CA ASN A 17 17.97 3.82 13.54
C ASN A 17 18.12 2.77 12.42
N THR A 18 18.10 3.24 11.19
CA THR A 18 18.20 2.41 9.97
C THR A 18 19.45 1.52 9.98
N GLN A 19 20.59 2.01 10.46
CA GLN A 19 21.81 1.22 10.55
C GLN A 19 21.64 0.00 11.46
N LYS A 20 20.98 0.17 12.60
CA LYS A 20 20.69 -0.95 13.50
C LYS A 20 19.70 -1.95 12.87
N GLN A 21 18.74 -1.49 12.10
CA GLN A 21 17.83 -2.39 11.38
C GLN A 21 18.60 -3.23 10.35
N ILE A 22 19.49 -2.63 9.58
CA ILE A 22 20.35 -3.32 8.62
C ILE A 22 21.23 -4.35 9.32
N GLN A 23 21.88 -3.96 10.42
CA GLN A 23 22.69 -4.89 11.22
C GLN A 23 21.86 -6.07 11.72
N LEU A 24 20.66 -5.85 12.27
CA LEU A 24 19.81 -6.93 12.74
C LEU A 24 19.32 -7.83 11.61
N MET A 25 18.97 -7.27 10.45
CA MET A 25 18.60 -8.07 9.27
C MET A 25 19.75 -8.99 8.84
N HIS A 26 20.98 -8.48 8.86
CA HIS A 26 22.18 -9.25 8.54
C HIS A 26 22.46 -10.32 9.61
N ASP A 27 22.61 -9.93 10.87
CA ASP A 27 23.04 -10.79 11.97
C ASP A 27 22.05 -11.95 12.24
N PHE A 28 20.75 -11.68 12.14
CA PHE A 28 19.72 -12.70 12.33
C PHE A 28 19.32 -13.43 11.04
N GLY A 29 19.87 -13.05 9.90
CA GLY A 29 19.51 -13.62 8.62
C GLY A 29 18.01 -13.51 8.34
N ALA A 30 17.43 -12.32 8.55
CA ALA A 30 16.02 -12.07 8.36
C ALA A 30 15.57 -12.46 6.95
N LYS A 31 14.43 -13.16 6.85
CA LYS A 31 13.88 -13.64 5.56
C LYS A 31 12.74 -12.75 5.04
N GLY A 32 12.09 -12.02 5.92
CA GLY A 32 10.98 -11.14 5.58
C GLY A 32 11.18 -9.74 6.13
N LEU A 33 10.76 -8.74 5.35
CA LEU A 33 10.75 -7.33 5.71
C LEU A 33 9.30 -6.82 5.64
N ALA A 34 8.83 -6.14 6.68
CA ALA A 34 7.52 -5.49 6.69
C ALA A 34 7.69 -4.02 7.06
N CYS A 35 7.36 -3.11 6.16
CA CYS A 35 7.44 -1.66 6.35
C CYS A 35 6.64 -0.94 5.25
N THR A 36 6.73 0.39 5.19
CA THR A 36 6.23 1.14 4.03
C THR A 36 7.14 0.94 2.81
N PRO A 37 6.61 0.99 1.58
CA PRO A 37 7.42 0.82 0.38
C PRO A 37 8.51 1.89 0.23
N SER A 38 8.21 3.16 0.55
CA SER A 38 9.20 4.24 0.53
C SER A 38 10.38 3.97 1.48
N TYR A 39 10.08 3.48 2.69
CA TYR A 39 11.14 3.12 3.64
C TYR A 39 11.95 1.90 3.18
N ALA A 40 11.32 0.95 2.49
CA ALA A 40 12.04 -0.18 1.90
C ALA A 40 13.04 0.25 0.82
N LEU A 41 12.70 1.23 -0.02
CA LEU A 41 13.63 1.84 -0.98
C LEU A 41 14.81 2.51 -0.26
N TYR A 42 14.54 3.29 0.77
CA TYR A 42 15.58 3.93 1.58
C TYR A 42 16.50 2.89 2.25
N LEU A 43 15.93 1.79 2.77
CA LEU A 43 16.71 0.67 3.29
C LEU A 43 17.60 0.04 2.21
N ALA A 44 17.06 -0.18 1.01
CA ALA A 44 17.81 -0.74 -0.11
C ALA A 44 19.02 0.13 -0.46
N GLU A 45 18.84 1.43 -0.57
CA GLU A 45 19.93 2.39 -0.84
C GLU A 45 20.98 2.40 0.28
N THR A 46 20.51 2.35 1.52
CA THR A 46 21.42 2.31 2.68
C THR A 46 22.21 1.00 2.73
N ILE A 47 21.60 -0.14 2.40
CA ILE A 47 22.29 -1.44 2.28
C ILE A 47 23.36 -1.34 1.20
N HIS A 48 23.03 -0.86 0.01
CA HIS A 48 23.99 -0.68 -1.08
C HIS A 48 25.17 0.23 -0.70
N SER A 49 24.92 1.24 0.13
CA SER A 49 25.94 2.18 0.61
C SER A 49 26.75 1.65 1.80
N SER A 50 26.29 0.60 2.48
CA SER A 50 26.93 0.07 3.69
C SER A 50 28.24 -0.69 3.42
N GLY A 51 28.47 -1.09 2.16
CA GLY A 51 29.57 -1.95 1.76
C GLY A 51 29.38 -3.44 2.09
N ILE A 52 28.25 -3.83 2.67
CA ILE A 52 27.89 -5.23 2.89
C ILE A 52 27.27 -5.78 1.59
N PRO A 53 27.82 -6.86 1.02
CA PRO A 53 27.25 -7.48 -0.19
C PRO A 53 25.79 -7.91 0.02
N LEU A 54 24.92 -7.64 -0.95
CA LEU A 54 23.50 -7.99 -0.84
C LEU A 54 23.27 -9.49 -0.62
N GLU A 55 24.17 -10.34 -1.13
CA GLU A 55 24.12 -11.79 -1.02
C GLU A 55 24.29 -12.30 0.43
N GLU A 56 24.82 -11.49 1.31
CA GLU A 56 24.93 -11.80 2.74
C GLU A 56 23.60 -11.68 3.45
N PHE A 57 22.68 -10.84 2.95
CA PHE A 57 21.33 -10.75 3.44
C PHE A 57 20.50 -11.95 2.99
N LYS A 58 19.63 -12.46 3.86
CA LYS A 58 18.80 -13.64 3.59
C LYS A 58 17.34 -13.28 3.28
N LEU A 59 17.08 -12.00 2.98
CA LEU A 59 15.74 -11.53 2.61
C LEU A 59 15.22 -12.30 1.40
N ARG A 60 13.93 -12.61 1.40
CA ARG A 60 13.23 -13.30 0.31
C ARG A 60 11.90 -12.65 -0.01
N VAL A 61 11.23 -12.08 1.00
CA VAL A 61 9.91 -11.49 0.86
C VAL A 61 9.84 -10.14 1.54
N GLY A 62 9.09 -9.22 0.93
CA GLY A 62 8.67 -7.97 1.52
C GLY A 62 7.15 -7.90 1.59
N ALA A 63 6.60 -7.44 2.71
CA ALA A 63 5.19 -7.10 2.88
C ALA A 63 5.11 -5.59 3.08
N PHE A 64 4.61 -4.90 2.07
CA PHE A 64 4.63 -3.44 2.01
C PHE A 64 3.22 -2.87 1.96
N GLY A 65 3.00 -1.77 2.65
CA GLY A 65 1.69 -1.12 2.70
C GLY A 65 1.72 0.15 3.53
N ALA A 66 0.55 0.61 3.95
CA ALA A 66 0.30 1.86 4.66
C ALA A 66 0.47 3.14 3.81
N GLU A 67 0.96 3.03 2.59
CA GLU A 67 0.98 4.10 1.59
C GLU A 67 0.71 3.50 0.20
N PRO A 68 0.15 4.26 -0.74
CA PRO A 68 0.02 3.85 -2.13
C PRO A 68 1.40 3.65 -2.76
N TRP A 69 1.53 2.65 -3.63
CA TRP A 69 2.76 2.42 -4.36
C TRP A 69 2.51 1.79 -5.73
N THR A 70 3.43 2.03 -6.66
CA THR A 70 3.26 1.68 -8.07
C THR A 70 3.91 0.34 -8.41
N GLU A 71 3.56 -0.20 -9.60
CA GLU A 71 4.22 -1.40 -10.13
C GLU A 71 5.71 -1.13 -10.45
N ASN A 72 6.06 0.09 -10.82
CA ASN A 72 7.45 0.45 -11.05
C ASN A 72 8.25 0.42 -9.73
N MET A 73 7.68 0.94 -8.65
CA MET A 73 8.28 0.84 -7.31
C MET A 73 8.42 -0.63 -6.86
N ARG A 74 7.44 -1.50 -7.18
CA ARG A 74 7.54 -2.94 -6.92
C ARG A 74 8.76 -3.55 -7.59
N LYS A 75 8.91 -3.31 -8.90
CA LYS A 75 10.05 -3.83 -9.68
C LYS A 75 11.38 -3.32 -9.14
N GLU A 76 11.42 -2.08 -8.74
CA GLU A 76 12.62 -1.47 -8.16
C GLU A 76 12.99 -2.13 -6.83
N LEU A 77 12.02 -2.29 -5.91
CA LEU A 77 12.21 -2.98 -4.64
C LEU A 77 12.65 -4.43 -4.83
N GLU A 78 11.99 -5.17 -5.73
CA GLU A 78 12.34 -6.56 -6.03
C GLU A 78 13.76 -6.67 -6.58
N SER A 79 14.16 -5.73 -7.45
CA SER A 79 15.51 -5.69 -8.03
C SER A 79 16.56 -5.30 -7.01
N LYS A 80 16.34 -4.21 -6.25
CA LYS A 80 17.33 -3.68 -5.30
C LYS A 80 17.57 -4.58 -4.09
N LEU A 81 16.54 -5.29 -3.62
CA LEU A 81 16.61 -6.13 -2.43
C LEU A 81 16.66 -7.64 -2.73
N ASN A 82 16.51 -8.04 -3.99
CA ASN A 82 16.42 -9.44 -4.44
C ASN A 82 15.33 -10.22 -3.68
N ILE A 83 14.13 -9.66 -3.60
CA ILE A 83 12.97 -10.20 -2.87
C ILE A 83 11.75 -10.33 -3.78
N LYS A 84 10.68 -10.95 -3.27
CA LYS A 84 9.33 -10.78 -3.78
C LYS A 84 8.57 -9.77 -2.90
N ALA A 85 7.98 -8.76 -3.54
CA ALA A 85 7.30 -7.65 -2.88
C ALA A 85 5.79 -7.81 -2.98
N TYR A 86 5.12 -7.94 -1.84
CA TYR A 86 3.69 -8.13 -1.72
C TYR A 86 3.02 -6.92 -1.09
N ASP A 87 1.89 -6.53 -1.66
CA ASP A 87 1.04 -5.48 -1.09
C ASP A 87 0.24 -6.02 0.09
N ILE A 88 0.16 -5.25 1.16
CA ILE A 88 -0.72 -5.50 2.29
C ILE A 88 -1.61 -4.28 2.52
N TYR A 89 -2.88 -4.53 2.79
CA TYR A 89 -3.84 -3.50 3.07
C TYR A 89 -4.37 -3.61 4.50
N GLY A 90 -4.55 -2.47 5.12
CA GLY A 90 -5.18 -2.37 6.44
C GLY A 90 -5.27 -0.93 6.92
N LEU A 91 -6.13 -0.72 7.90
CA LEU A 91 -6.31 0.56 8.58
C LEU A 91 -6.65 0.32 10.04
N THR A 92 -6.16 1.19 10.90
CA THR A 92 -6.27 1.05 12.35
C THR A 92 -7.72 0.98 12.82
N GLU A 93 -8.61 1.71 12.15
CA GLU A 93 -10.04 1.79 12.47
C GLU A 93 -10.73 0.43 12.30
N ILE A 94 -10.28 -0.36 11.34
CA ILE A 94 -10.86 -1.69 11.09
C ILE A 94 -10.13 -2.76 11.93
N CYS A 95 -8.85 -3.02 11.69
CA CYS A 95 -8.10 -4.04 12.42
C CYS A 95 -6.56 -3.85 12.36
N GLY A 96 -6.04 -2.63 12.15
CA GLY A 96 -4.62 -2.42 11.95
C GLY A 96 -4.10 -3.06 10.65
N PRO A 97 -2.82 -3.37 10.52
CA PRO A 97 -2.30 -4.03 9.33
C PRO A 97 -2.87 -5.45 9.21
N GLY A 98 -3.34 -5.84 8.01
CA GLY A 98 -3.80 -7.20 7.76
C GLY A 98 -5.29 -7.36 7.58
N VAL A 99 -5.98 -6.40 6.98
CA VAL A 99 -7.34 -6.55 6.43
C VAL A 99 -7.29 -7.36 5.13
N GLY A 100 -6.20 -7.26 4.40
CA GLY A 100 -5.94 -8.04 3.20
C GLY A 100 -4.46 -8.14 2.87
N GLY A 101 -4.12 -9.06 1.97
CA GLY A 101 -2.75 -9.25 1.49
C GLY A 101 -2.69 -9.92 0.13
N GLU A 102 -1.71 -9.55 -0.68
CA GLU A 102 -1.45 -10.21 -1.95
C GLU A 102 -0.97 -11.65 -1.77
N CYS A 103 -1.19 -12.45 -2.78
CA CYS A 103 -0.62 -13.78 -2.94
C CYS A 103 0.54 -13.75 -3.97
N GLU A 104 1.10 -14.92 -4.25
CA GLU A 104 2.17 -15.11 -5.23
C GLU A 104 1.84 -14.66 -6.65
N CYS A 105 0.55 -14.54 -6.99
CA CYS A 105 0.10 -14.06 -8.29
C CYS A 105 0.22 -12.53 -8.45
N GLN A 106 0.39 -11.79 -7.36
CA GLN A 106 0.51 -10.32 -7.35
C GLN A 106 -0.58 -9.60 -8.17
N ASN A 107 -1.79 -10.17 -8.16
CA ASN A 107 -2.94 -9.71 -8.95
C ASN A 107 -4.11 -9.35 -8.03
N GLY A 108 -3.94 -8.27 -7.28
CA GLY A 108 -4.89 -7.76 -6.31
C GLY A 108 -4.76 -8.39 -4.92
N THR A 109 -5.21 -7.65 -3.94
CA THR A 109 -5.12 -7.96 -2.51
C THR A 109 -6.31 -8.78 -2.06
N HIS A 110 -6.11 -10.03 -1.64
CA HIS A 110 -7.17 -10.85 -1.05
C HIS A 110 -7.63 -10.25 0.26
N LEU A 111 -8.93 -10.06 0.40
CA LEU A 111 -9.56 -9.60 1.64
C LEU A 111 -10.01 -10.78 2.49
N TRP A 112 -9.90 -10.65 3.81
CA TRP A 112 -10.27 -11.73 4.74
C TRP A 112 -11.78 -11.67 5.02
N GLU A 113 -12.59 -12.26 4.12
CA GLU A 113 -14.05 -12.20 4.16
C GLU A 113 -14.69 -12.91 5.36
N ASP A 114 -13.95 -13.75 6.06
CA ASP A 114 -14.33 -14.32 7.34
C ASP A 114 -14.32 -13.29 8.50
N HIS A 115 -13.60 -12.18 8.31
CA HIS A 115 -13.49 -11.10 9.29
C HIS A 115 -14.10 -9.78 8.82
N PHE A 116 -14.14 -9.53 7.51
CA PHE A 116 -14.54 -8.25 6.94
C PHE A 116 -15.44 -8.44 5.74
N PHE A 117 -16.55 -7.71 5.70
CA PHE A 117 -17.42 -7.65 4.53
C PHE A 117 -17.11 -6.38 3.74
N PRO A 118 -16.51 -6.49 2.54
CA PRO A 118 -16.19 -5.35 1.69
C PRO A 118 -17.36 -5.00 0.78
N GLU A 119 -17.57 -3.70 0.59
CA GLU A 119 -18.49 -3.12 -0.39
C GLU A 119 -17.77 -2.03 -1.17
N ILE A 120 -18.21 -1.78 -2.41
CA ILE A 120 -17.81 -0.59 -3.18
C ILE A 120 -19.05 0.27 -3.39
N VAL A 121 -18.93 1.54 -3.04
CA VAL A 121 -20.02 2.52 -3.20
C VAL A 121 -19.57 3.72 -4.03
N ASP A 122 -20.48 4.35 -4.70
CA ASP A 122 -20.23 5.66 -5.30
C ASP A 122 -19.93 6.69 -4.19
N PRO A 123 -18.82 7.42 -4.24
CA PRO A 123 -18.40 8.31 -3.15
C PRO A 123 -19.33 9.50 -2.92
N VAL A 124 -20.21 9.83 -3.88
CA VAL A 124 -21.15 10.95 -3.81
C VAL A 124 -22.55 10.49 -3.41
N THR A 125 -23.11 9.50 -4.11
CA THR A 125 -24.46 9.01 -3.86
C THR A 125 -24.54 8.02 -2.71
N LEU A 126 -23.43 7.36 -2.37
CA LEU A 126 -23.29 6.28 -1.39
C LEU A 126 -24.07 5.00 -1.74
N GLU A 127 -24.54 4.91 -2.97
CA GLU A 127 -25.19 3.70 -3.47
C GLU A 127 -24.13 2.68 -3.92
N PRO A 128 -24.40 1.38 -3.78
CA PRO A 128 -23.52 0.34 -4.30
C PRO A 128 -23.29 0.51 -5.81
N VAL A 129 -22.07 0.27 -6.25
CA VAL A 129 -21.74 0.23 -7.70
C VAL A 129 -21.85 -1.18 -8.25
N GLU A 130 -21.90 -1.30 -9.58
CA GLU A 130 -21.90 -2.62 -10.24
C GLU A 130 -20.57 -3.36 -9.98
N PRO A 131 -20.58 -4.71 -9.91
CA PRO A 131 -19.38 -5.49 -9.68
C PRO A 131 -18.25 -5.16 -10.66
N GLY A 132 -17.05 -4.91 -10.12
CA GLY A 132 -15.87 -4.54 -10.89
C GLY A 132 -15.75 -3.06 -11.23
N GLN A 133 -16.75 -2.25 -10.96
CA GLN A 133 -16.63 -0.79 -11.07
C GLN A 133 -15.83 -0.19 -9.90
N HIS A 134 -15.16 0.92 -10.19
CA HIS A 134 -14.43 1.69 -9.18
C HIS A 134 -15.38 2.53 -8.33
N GLY A 135 -15.05 2.63 -7.06
CA GLY A 135 -15.75 3.46 -6.08
C GLY A 135 -15.01 3.49 -4.76
N GLU A 136 -15.65 3.99 -3.73
CA GLU A 136 -15.10 4.04 -2.38
C GLU A 136 -15.28 2.70 -1.68
N LEU A 137 -14.19 2.18 -1.12
CA LEU A 137 -14.20 0.97 -0.32
C LEU A 137 -14.85 1.20 1.04
N VAL A 138 -15.76 0.29 1.39
CA VAL A 138 -16.49 0.30 2.66
C VAL A 138 -16.32 -1.05 3.32
N PHE A 139 -16.11 -1.08 4.63
CA PHE A 139 -16.03 -2.32 5.40
C PHE A 139 -17.07 -2.41 6.50
N THR A 140 -17.63 -3.60 6.65
CA THR A 140 -18.29 -4.03 7.88
C THR A 140 -17.45 -5.09 8.55
N THR A 141 -17.12 -4.91 9.84
CA THR A 141 -16.38 -5.90 10.62
C THR A 141 -17.32 -7.00 11.11
N LEU A 142 -16.97 -8.26 10.93
CA LEU A 142 -17.81 -9.41 11.29
C LEU A 142 -17.44 -10.02 12.64
N THR A 143 -16.18 -9.96 13.02
CA THR A 143 -15.65 -10.63 14.21
C THR A 143 -15.05 -9.67 15.24
N LYS A 144 -15.07 -8.37 14.99
CA LYS A 144 -14.52 -7.36 15.90
C LYS A 144 -15.50 -7.07 17.03
N GLU A 145 -15.18 -7.51 18.23
CA GLU A 145 -16.03 -7.30 19.42
C GLU A 145 -15.86 -5.88 19.99
N GLY A 146 -14.62 -5.40 20.10
CA GLY A 146 -14.34 -4.05 20.55
C GLY A 146 -14.52 -3.03 19.43
N MET A 147 -15.47 -2.11 19.57
CA MET A 147 -15.79 -1.08 18.59
C MET A 147 -16.09 -1.67 17.20
N PRO A 148 -17.15 -2.48 17.04
CA PRO A 148 -17.51 -3.02 15.72
C PRO A 148 -17.85 -1.89 14.76
N MET A 149 -17.34 -1.99 13.53
CA MET A 149 -17.57 -1.01 12.48
C MET A 149 -18.60 -1.56 11.50
N ILE A 150 -19.66 -0.79 11.25
CA ILE A 150 -20.73 -1.13 10.31
C ILE A 150 -20.67 -0.11 9.18
N ARG A 151 -20.45 -0.60 7.94
CA ARG A 151 -20.33 0.22 6.73
C ARG A 151 -19.38 1.41 6.89
N TYR A 152 -18.19 1.13 7.44
CA TYR A 152 -17.16 2.14 7.62
C TYR A 152 -16.58 2.57 6.27
N ARG A 153 -16.66 3.85 5.96
CA ARG A 153 -16.13 4.45 4.75
C ARG A 153 -14.63 4.68 4.91
N THR A 154 -13.82 3.95 4.14
CA THR A 154 -12.35 4.07 4.21
C THR A 154 -11.82 5.32 3.55
N ARG A 155 -12.59 5.90 2.62
CA ARG A 155 -12.21 6.94 1.67
C ARG A 155 -11.27 6.46 0.57
N ASP A 156 -10.78 5.25 0.62
CA ASP A 156 -9.93 4.68 -0.41
C ASP A 156 -10.75 4.32 -1.66
N LEU A 157 -10.27 4.71 -2.83
CA LEU A 157 -10.90 4.44 -4.11
C LEU A 157 -10.26 3.21 -4.75
N THR A 158 -11.06 2.20 -5.00
CA THR A 158 -10.63 0.93 -5.61
C THR A 158 -11.82 0.22 -6.27
N HIS A 159 -11.66 -1.04 -6.64
CA HIS A 159 -12.72 -1.93 -7.12
C HIS A 159 -12.52 -3.34 -6.55
N LEU A 160 -13.56 -4.16 -6.57
CA LEU A 160 -13.48 -5.56 -6.18
C LEU A 160 -13.37 -6.48 -7.40
N ILE A 161 -12.55 -7.51 -7.28
CA ILE A 161 -12.28 -8.53 -8.29
C ILE A 161 -12.84 -9.86 -7.79
N TYR A 162 -13.90 -10.33 -8.42
CA TYR A 162 -14.62 -11.55 -8.01
C TYR A 162 -14.13 -12.81 -8.71
N ASP A 163 -13.32 -12.67 -9.76
CA ASP A 163 -12.78 -13.80 -10.49
C ASP A 163 -11.87 -14.65 -9.59
N LYS A 164 -11.91 -15.97 -9.81
CA LYS A 164 -11.04 -16.89 -9.06
C LYS A 164 -9.57 -16.59 -9.32
N CYS A 165 -8.80 -16.47 -8.25
CA CYS A 165 -7.36 -16.30 -8.36
C CYS A 165 -6.65 -17.62 -8.71
N GLU A 166 -5.61 -17.55 -9.51
CA GLU A 166 -4.78 -18.70 -9.89
C GLU A 166 -4.11 -19.37 -8.68
N CYS A 167 -3.89 -18.64 -7.59
CA CYS A 167 -3.39 -19.19 -6.32
C CYS A 167 -4.37 -20.18 -5.65
N GLY A 168 -5.59 -20.31 -6.16
CA GLY A 168 -6.63 -21.22 -5.67
C GLY A 168 -7.51 -20.65 -4.55
N ARG A 169 -7.19 -19.48 -3.99
CA ARG A 169 -8.05 -18.82 -2.99
C ARG A 169 -9.35 -18.33 -3.64
N THR A 170 -10.43 -18.41 -2.87
CA THR A 170 -11.77 -17.98 -3.30
C THR A 170 -12.18 -16.62 -2.74
N ALA A 171 -11.41 -16.09 -1.80
CA ALA A 171 -11.66 -14.76 -1.22
C ALA A 171 -11.61 -13.67 -2.30
N VAL A 172 -12.54 -12.71 -2.20
CA VAL A 172 -12.57 -11.54 -3.07
C VAL A 172 -11.25 -10.78 -2.97
N ARG A 173 -10.81 -10.21 -4.09
CA ARG A 173 -9.64 -9.35 -4.13
C ARG A 173 -10.05 -7.92 -4.37
N MET A 174 -9.34 -6.99 -3.79
CA MET A 174 -9.42 -5.59 -4.20
C MET A 174 -8.28 -5.26 -5.16
N GLY A 175 -8.57 -4.39 -6.11
CA GLY A 175 -7.57 -3.77 -6.97
C GLY A 175 -6.68 -2.79 -6.19
N ARG A 176 -5.72 -2.20 -6.87
CA ARG A 176 -4.89 -1.15 -6.26
C ARG A 176 -5.73 0.05 -5.84
N ILE A 177 -5.29 0.70 -4.77
CA ILE A 177 -5.83 1.98 -4.36
C ILE A 177 -5.43 3.03 -5.41
N LEU A 178 -6.42 3.71 -5.99
CA LEU A 178 -6.22 4.79 -6.96
C LEU A 178 -5.95 6.13 -6.30
N GLY A 179 -6.35 6.27 -5.05
CA GLY A 179 -6.26 7.48 -4.24
C GLY A 179 -7.35 7.48 -3.18
N ARG A 180 -7.53 8.61 -2.51
CA ARG A 180 -8.58 8.80 -1.51
C ARG A 180 -9.60 9.82 -1.99
N SER A 181 -10.87 9.58 -1.67
CA SER A 181 -11.96 10.51 -2.04
C SER A 181 -11.88 11.86 -1.30
N ASP A 182 -11.19 11.89 -0.15
CA ASP A 182 -10.97 13.11 0.65
C ASP A 182 -9.63 13.83 0.32
N ASP A 183 -8.72 13.19 -0.42
CA ASP A 183 -7.48 13.81 -0.92
C ASP A 183 -7.62 14.34 -2.38
N MET A 184 -8.78 14.11 -2.97
CA MET A 184 -9.06 14.56 -4.33
C MET A 184 -9.12 16.09 -4.40
N LEU A 185 -8.31 16.66 -5.26
CA LEU A 185 -8.30 18.08 -5.57
C LEU A 185 -9.26 18.36 -6.75
N ILE A 186 -10.09 19.37 -6.63
CA ILE A 186 -10.91 19.84 -7.75
C ILE A 186 -10.25 21.11 -8.31
N ILE A 187 -9.58 20.97 -9.44
CA ILE A 187 -8.86 22.08 -10.08
C ILE A 187 -9.59 22.47 -11.37
N ARG A 188 -10.19 23.65 -11.39
CA ARG A 188 -10.98 24.15 -12.54
C ARG A 188 -12.05 23.15 -13.02
N GLY A 189 -12.68 22.44 -12.08
CA GLY A 189 -13.70 21.43 -12.39
C GLY A 189 -13.18 20.06 -12.82
N VAL A 190 -11.86 19.85 -12.76
CA VAL A 190 -11.22 18.55 -13.02
C VAL A 190 -10.81 17.91 -11.70
N ASN A 191 -11.15 16.64 -11.52
CA ASN A 191 -10.70 15.85 -10.39
C ASN A 191 -9.24 15.44 -10.59
N VAL A 192 -8.37 15.85 -9.68
CA VAL A 192 -6.94 15.53 -9.67
C VAL A 192 -6.61 14.78 -8.39
N PHE A 193 -6.04 13.60 -8.53
CA PHE A 193 -5.55 12.83 -7.39
C PHE A 193 -4.03 13.00 -7.26
N PRO A 194 -3.49 13.28 -6.07
CA PRO A 194 -2.06 13.36 -5.84
C PRO A 194 -1.28 12.15 -6.37
N SER A 195 -1.84 10.95 -6.22
CA SER A 195 -1.23 9.70 -6.73
C SER A 195 -1.09 9.65 -8.26
N GLN A 196 -1.98 10.32 -9.00
CA GLN A 196 -1.85 10.43 -10.47
C GLN A 196 -0.69 11.36 -10.85
N VAL A 197 -0.54 12.45 -10.11
CA VAL A 197 0.59 13.39 -10.28
C VAL A 197 1.90 12.68 -9.99
N GLU A 198 1.96 11.95 -8.87
CA GLU A 198 3.12 11.16 -8.46
C GLU A 198 3.54 10.15 -9.53
N SER A 199 2.57 9.39 -10.07
CA SER A 199 2.89 8.38 -11.09
C SER A 199 3.54 8.98 -12.33
N VAL A 200 3.15 10.21 -12.72
CA VAL A 200 3.75 10.91 -13.86
C VAL A 200 5.15 11.42 -13.52
N ILE A 201 5.35 11.96 -12.31
CA ILE A 201 6.68 12.46 -11.88
C ILE A 201 7.68 11.30 -11.83
N LEU A 202 7.28 10.16 -11.28
CA LEU A 202 8.15 8.97 -11.15
C LEU A 202 8.52 8.31 -12.50
N GLU A 203 7.81 8.64 -13.59
CA GLU A 203 8.18 8.23 -14.95
C GLU A 203 9.27 9.12 -15.56
N MET A 204 9.56 10.25 -14.94
CA MET A 204 10.55 11.23 -15.43
C MET A 204 11.87 11.07 -14.66
N PRO A 205 12.92 10.49 -15.26
CA PRO A 205 14.19 10.19 -14.56
C PRO A 205 14.97 11.45 -14.14
N GLU A 206 14.55 12.63 -14.61
CA GLU A 206 15.16 13.91 -14.27
C GLU A 206 14.70 14.45 -12.90
N PHE A 207 13.64 13.88 -12.32
CA PHE A 207 13.06 14.36 -11.06
C PHE A 207 13.31 13.34 -9.94
N GLU A 208 13.55 13.88 -8.75
CA GLU A 208 13.56 13.07 -7.53
C GLU A 208 12.12 12.76 -7.07
N PRO A 209 11.89 11.69 -6.31
CA PRO A 209 10.54 11.28 -5.85
C PRO A 209 9.99 12.19 -4.73
N HIS A 210 10.46 13.40 -4.65
CA HIS A 210 10.03 14.41 -3.69
C HIS A 210 9.38 15.58 -4.42
N TYR A 211 8.10 15.78 -4.18
CA TYR A 211 7.36 16.85 -4.82
C TYR A 211 6.36 17.50 -3.87
N LEU A 212 5.97 18.72 -4.17
CA LEU A 212 4.93 19.47 -3.48
C LEU A 212 3.88 19.94 -4.48
N ILE A 213 2.62 19.59 -4.25
CA ILE A 213 1.50 20.15 -5.00
C ILE A 213 1.07 21.43 -4.31
N VAL A 214 1.17 22.54 -5.03
CA VAL A 214 0.71 23.86 -4.57
C VAL A 214 -0.56 24.21 -5.33
N VAL A 215 -1.66 24.35 -4.61
CA VAL A 215 -2.95 24.81 -5.14
C VAL A 215 -3.25 26.16 -4.52
N ASP A 216 -3.52 27.16 -5.38
CA ASP A 216 -3.88 28.50 -4.96
C ASP A 216 -5.03 29.02 -5.83
N ARG A 217 -5.67 30.08 -5.40
CA ARG A 217 -6.76 30.71 -6.13
C ARG A 217 -6.42 32.18 -6.41
N VAL A 218 -6.15 32.47 -7.67
CA VAL A 218 -5.82 33.81 -8.15
C VAL A 218 -6.92 34.31 -9.08
N ASN A 219 -7.51 35.47 -8.77
CA ASN A 219 -8.59 36.07 -9.56
C ASN A 219 -9.76 35.09 -9.84
N ASN A 220 -10.23 34.38 -8.81
CA ASN A 220 -11.27 33.34 -8.88
C ASN A 220 -10.96 32.15 -9.79
N THR A 221 -9.70 31.97 -10.16
CA THR A 221 -9.25 30.83 -10.95
C THR A 221 -8.24 30.02 -10.14
N ASP A 222 -8.44 28.71 -10.07
CA ASP A 222 -7.50 27.82 -9.38
C ASP A 222 -6.20 27.74 -10.18
N THR A 223 -5.09 27.86 -9.48
CA THR A 223 -3.73 27.60 -10.01
C THR A 223 -3.22 26.30 -9.43
N PHE A 224 -2.49 25.56 -10.25
CA PHE A 224 -1.92 24.29 -9.90
C PHE A 224 -0.44 24.28 -10.28
N GLN A 225 0.44 24.07 -9.34
CA GLN A 225 1.88 23.98 -9.53
C GLN A 225 2.43 22.75 -8.85
N ILE A 226 3.39 22.12 -9.49
CA ILE A 226 4.16 21.01 -8.92
C ILE A 226 5.59 21.54 -8.73
N GLN A 227 6.06 21.50 -7.51
CA GLN A 227 7.45 21.82 -7.16
C GLN A 227 8.18 20.50 -6.92
N VAL A 228 9.21 20.24 -7.67
CA VAL A 228 10.08 19.06 -7.62
C VAL A 228 11.51 19.48 -7.32
#